data_4882f90cf69b6dac74e30f5b6c0a9c1a
#
_entry.id   4882f90cf69b6dac74e30f5b6c0a9c1a
#
_cell.length_a   1.000
_cell.length_b   1.000
_cell.length_c   1.000
_cell.angle_alpha   90.00
_cell.angle_beta   90.00
_cell.angle_gamma   90.00
#
_symmetry.space_group_name_H-M   'P 1'
#
loop_
_entity.id
_entity.type
_entity.pdbx_description
1 polymer ?
#
loop_
_entity_poly.entity_id
_entity_poly.type
_entity_poly.pdbx_seq_one_letter_code
_entity_poly.pdbx_strand_id
1 'polypeptide(L)'
;DYAYEYLNYVGTKKMTNEQIKQQLYKLACDYSASQSDDELVITLQGLSENMMPALRIVKDLIDNGQADEEAWKSYVALVLKSRADNKANQEANFSALFNYGRYGEYNPNRNTIVSENTLKSMSAQTVLDYAKAIYTQMPNVLYYGPMTLADLSTQIDKMKFYTPGKVKFKMPRQVRPYKTQETSKNEVYIAPYDAKNVYMIQYHNANQKWTPERAPIISLFNEYFGGSMNAIV
;
A
#
# COMPACT_ATOMS: atom_id res chain seq x y z
N ASP A 1 6.21 2.01 0.31
CA ASP A 1 5.62 2.15 -1.05
C ASP A 1 6.71 2.37 -2.09
N TYR A 2 7.44 3.50 -2.07
CA TYR A 2 8.34 3.92 -3.14
C TYR A 2 9.35 2.85 -3.58
N ALA A 3 9.91 2.08 -2.65
CA ALA A 3 10.90 1.06 -2.96
C ALA A 3 10.31 -0.09 -3.80
N TYR A 4 9.07 -0.48 -3.54
CA TYR A 4 8.40 -1.56 -4.27
C TYR A 4 7.79 -1.08 -5.58
N GLU A 5 7.26 0.14 -5.61
CA GLU A 5 6.82 0.74 -6.86
C GLU A 5 7.99 0.96 -7.80
N TYR A 6 9.16 1.32 -7.27
CA TYR A 6 10.38 1.47 -8.07
C TYR A 6 10.82 0.15 -8.74
N LEU A 7 10.51 -1.02 -8.18
CA LEU A 7 10.78 -2.31 -8.83
C LEU A 7 10.11 -2.43 -10.20
N ASN A 8 9.01 -1.71 -10.45
CA ASN A 8 8.33 -1.68 -11.75
C ASN A 8 9.13 -0.94 -12.85
N TYR A 9 10.23 -0.29 -12.49
CA TYR A 9 11.05 0.52 -13.42
C TYR A 9 12.44 -0.05 -13.64
N VAL A 10 12.81 -1.12 -12.92
CA VAL A 10 14.15 -1.70 -13.02
C VAL A 10 14.14 -3.09 -13.61
N GLY A 11 15.27 -3.46 -14.19
CA GLY A 11 15.52 -4.83 -14.62
C GLY A 11 16.47 -5.57 -13.68
N THR A 12 16.92 -6.74 -14.11
CA THR A 12 17.95 -7.54 -13.48
C THR A 12 19.15 -7.63 -14.44
N LYS A 13 20.24 -8.30 -13.99
CA LYS A 13 21.37 -8.60 -14.92
C LYS A 13 20.97 -9.48 -16.10
N LYS A 14 19.84 -10.20 -15.99
CA LYS A 14 19.42 -11.19 -16.99
C LYS A 14 18.33 -10.66 -17.92
N MET A 15 17.50 -9.74 -17.43
CA MET A 15 16.32 -9.25 -18.15
C MET A 15 16.14 -7.75 -17.93
N THR A 16 15.82 -7.03 -19.00
CA THR A 16 15.36 -5.64 -18.87
C THR A 16 13.98 -5.59 -18.24
N ASN A 17 13.55 -4.41 -17.81
CA ASN A 17 12.19 -4.20 -17.27
C ASN A 17 11.11 -4.63 -18.27
N GLU A 18 11.25 -4.28 -19.55
CA GLU A 18 10.32 -4.66 -20.60
C GLU A 18 10.27 -6.19 -20.78
N GLN A 19 11.42 -6.86 -20.73
CA GLN A 19 11.48 -8.32 -20.82
C GLN A 19 10.81 -8.99 -19.64
N ILE A 20 10.96 -8.46 -18.43
CA ILE A 20 10.26 -8.96 -17.23
C ILE A 20 8.74 -8.84 -17.42
N LYS A 21 8.25 -7.68 -17.83
CA LYS A 21 6.83 -7.45 -18.11
C LYS A 21 6.28 -8.38 -19.20
N GLN A 22 7.05 -8.56 -20.29
CA GLN A 22 6.70 -9.49 -21.36
C GLN A 22 6.63 -10.95 -20.89
N GLN A 23 7.56 -11.38 -20.03
CA GLN A 23 7.54 -12.74 -19.49
C GLN A 23 6.35 -12.97 -18.57
N LEU A 24 6.03 -12.02 -17.68
CA LEU A 24 4.83 -12.11 -16.86
C LEU A 24 3.56 -12.12 -17.69
N TYR A 25 3.48 -11.28 -18.72
CA TYR A 25 2.35 -11.28 -19.67
C TYR A 25 2.18 -12.62 -20.39
N LYS A 26 3.26 -13.24 -20.88
CA LYS A 26 3.22 -14.59 -21.51
C LYS A 26 2.74 -15.67 -20.56
N LEU A 27 2.99 -15.51 -19.26
CA LEU A 27 2.50 -16.41 -18.23
C LEU A 27 1.05 -16.09 -17.82
N ALA A 28 0.43 -15.07 -18.42
CA ALA A 28 -0.86 -14.53 -17.98
C ALA A 28 -0.89 -14.28 -16.47
N CYS A 29 0.19 -13.73 -15.95
CA CYS A 29 0.37 -13.36 -14.56
C CYS A 29 0.73 -11.89 -14.44
N ASP A 30 0.32 -11.29 -13.34
CA ASP A 30 0.65 -9.93 -12.97
C ASP A 30 1.00 -9.86 -11.49
N TYR A 31 1.85 -8.91 -11.11
CA TYR A 31 2.17 -8.65 -9.72
C TYR A 31 1.98 -7.19 -9.37
N SER A 32 1.61 -6.95 -8.13
CA SER A 32 1.53 -5.62 -7.56
C SER A 32 2.09 -5.62 -6.14
N ALA A 33 2.53 -4.46 -5.70
CA ALA A 33 2.91 -4.24 -4.32
C ALA A 33 2.11 -3.08 -3.77
N SER A 34 1.52 -3.26 -2.60
CA SER A 34 0.78 -2.22 -1.90
C SER A 34 1.23 -2.18 -0.44
N GLN A 35 1.14 -1.00 0.15
CA GLN A 35 1.44 -0.79 1.54
C GLN A 35 0.26 -0.10 2.21
N SER A 36 -0.20 -0.67 3.31
CA SER A 36 -1.02 0.00 4.30
C SER A 36 -0.14 0.43 5.49
N ASP A 37 -0.74 0.98 6.53
CA ASP A 37 0.01 1.55 7.67
C ASP A 37 1.03 0.57 8.27
N ASP A 38 0.73 -0.73 8.28
CA ASP A 38 1.48 -1.75 9.01
C ASP A 38 1.94 -2.91 8.16
N GLU A 39 1.40 -3.05 6.96
CA GLU A 39 1.58 -4.23 6.14
C GLU A 39 2.08 -3.85 4.76
N LEU A 40 3.04 -4.61 4.28
CA LEU A 40 3.41 -4.67 2.89
C LEU A 40 2.81 -5.93 2.29
N VAL A 41 2.02 -5.77 1.26
CA VAL A 41 1.40 -6.89 0.54
C VAL A 41 1.97 -6.94 -0.88
N ILE A 42 2.60 -8.05 -1.24
CA ILE A 42 2.98 -8.37 -2.61
C ILE A 42 1.95 -9.38 -3.11
N THR A 43 1.18 -8.98 -4.09
CA THR A 43 0.16 -9.82 -4.72
C THR A 43 0.67 -10.32 -6.06
N LEU A 44 0.59 -11.61 -6.28
CA LEU A 44 0.77 -12.24 -7.59
C LEU A 44 -0.55 -12.90 -7.96
N GLN A 45 -1.08 -12.56 -9.12
CA GLN A 45 -2.32 -13.13 -9.65
C GLN A 45 -2.14 -13.62 -11.07
N GLY A 46 -2.91 -14.64 -11.46
CA GLY A 46 -2.86 -15.20 -12.81
C GLY A 46 -3.27 -16.67 -12.86
N LEU A 47 -2.86 -17.36 -13.90
CA LEU A 47 -3.14 -18.78 -14.08
C LEU A 47 -2.36 -19.61 -13.05
N SER A 48 -3.06 -20.52 -12.37
CA SER A 48 -2.51 -21.35 -11.31
C SER A 48 -1.26 -22.16 -11.74
N GLU A 49 -1.28 -22.70 -12.94
CA GLU A 49 -0.17 -23.46 -13.53
C GLU A 49 1.09 -22.61 -13.74
N ASN A 50 0.93 -21.29 -13.93
CA ASN A 50 2.01 -20.35 -14.20
C ASN A 50 2.46 -19.58 -12.95
N MET A 51 1.78 -19.76 -11.82
CA MET A 51 2.07 -19.00 -10.60
C MET A 51 3.53 -19.16 -10.13
N MET A 52 4.05 -20.39 -10.11
CA MET A 52 5.41 -20.62 -9.61
C MET A 52 6.50 -20.10 -10.57
N PRO A 53 6.39 -20.24 -11.89
CA PRO A 53 7.26 -19.53 -12.84
C PRO A 53 7.22 -18.00 -12.66
N ALA A 54 6.04 -17.42 -12.54
CA ALA A 54 5.88 -15.98 -12.33
C ALA A 54 6.48 -15.51 -10.99
N LEU A 55 6.26 -16.26 -9.91
CA LEU A 55 6.83 -15.98 -8.60
C LEU A 55 8.36 -15.99 -8.61
N ARG A 56 8.99 -16.87 -9.42
CA ARG A 56 10.46 -16.87 -9.62
C ARG A 56 10.95 -15.59 -10.28
N ILE A 57 10.19 -15.06 -11.24
CA ILE A 57 10.54 -13.79 -11.90
C ILE A 57 10.47 -12.64 -10.89
N VAL A 58 9.40 -12.55 -10.11
CA VAL A 58 9.23 -11.52 -9.07
C VAL A 58 10.33 -11.63 -8.01
N LYS A 59 10.63 -12.85 -7.57
CA LYS A 59 11.74 -13.09 -6.64
C LYS A 59 13.09 -12.66 -7.21
N ASP A 60 13.40 -13.02 -8.47
CA ASP A 60 14.65 -12.62 -9.12
C ASP A 60 14.75 -11.09 -9.23
N LEU A 61 13.64 -10.41 -9.49
CA LEU A 61 13.59 -8.95 -9.52
C LEU A 61 13.90 -8.33 -8.15
N ILE A 62 13.35 -8.86 -7.06
CA ILE A 62 13.66 -8.38 -5.71
C ILE A 62 15.12 -8.67 -5.33
N ASP A 63 15.61 -9.87 -5.61
CA ASP A 63 16.95 -10.32 -5.22
C ASP A 63 18.04 -9.61 -6.02
N ASN A 64 17.85 -9.47 -7.32
CA ASN A 64 18.88 -9.12 -8.31
C ASN A 64 18.56 -7.85 -9.10
N GLY A 65 17.55 -7.08 -8.68
CA GLY A 65 17.24 -5.78 -9.28
C GLY A 65 18.49 -4.90 -9.38
N GLN A 66 18.68 -4.28 -10.51
CA GLN A 66 19.81 -3.39 -10.78
C GLN A 66 19.40 -1.94 -10.55
N ALA A 67 20.20 -1.24 -9.77
CA ALA A 67 19.96 0.18 -9.54
C ALA A 67 20.12 0.96 -10.85
N ASP A 68 19.14 1.79 -11.15
CA ASP A 68 19.10 2.70 -12.27
C ASP A 68 18.74 4.11 -11.75
N GLU A 69 19.75 4.98 -11.68
CA GLU A 69 19.59 6.33 -11.13
C GLU A 69 18.67 7.20 -12.00
N GLU A 70 18.65 7.00 -13.32
CA GLU A 70 17.77 7.75 -14.21
C GLU A 70 16.32 7.29 -14.08
N ALA A 71 16.09 5.98 -13.96
CA ALA A 71 14.76 5.44 -13.65
C ALA A 71 14.26 5.93 -12.28
N TRP A 72 15.13 5.99 -11.27
CA TRP A 72 14.76 6.52 -9.95
C TRP A 72 14.38 7.99 -10.01
N LYS A 73 15.20 8.83 -10.67
CA LYS A 73 14.90 10.26 -10.86
C LYS A 73 13.59 10.48 -11.59
N SER A 74 13.35 9.70 -12.64
CA SER A 74 12.11 9.76 -13.42
C SER A 74 10.90 9.39 -12.59
N TYR A 75 11.00 8.33 -11.78
CA TYR A 75 9.95 7.93 -10.86
C TYR A 75 9.68 8.99 -9.79
N VAL A 76 10.73 9.56 -9.18
CA VAL A 76 10.59 10.68 -8.22
C VAL A 76 9.88 11.87 -8.86
N ALA A 77 10.21 12.20 -10.11
CA ALA A 77 9.53 13.28 -10.83
C ALA A 77 8.03 12.99 -11.00
N LEU A 78 7.65 11.75 -11.33
CA LEU A 78 6.24 11.33 -11.40
C LEU A 78 5.54 11.46 -10.04
N VAL A 79 6.17 11.01 -8.96
CA VAL A 79 5.63 11.13 -7.60
C VAL A 79 5.39 12.60 -7.24
N LEU A 80 6.36 13.47 -7.51
CA LEU A 80 6.23 14.90 -7.20
C LEU A 80 5.17 15.58 -8.06
N LYS A 81 5.06 15.20 -9.33
CA LYS A 81 3.98 15.67 -10.22
C LYS A 81 2.61 15.22 -9.67
N SER A 82 2.45 13.95 -9.35
CA SER A 82 1.21 13.43 -8.76
C SER A 82 0.82 14.18 -7.48
N ARG A 83 1.80 14.52 -6.63
CA ARG A 83 1.54 15.34 -5.43
C ARG A 83 1.07 16.76 -5.77
N ALA A 84 1.63 17.36 -6.83
CA ALA A 84 1.19 18.68 -7.30
C ALA A 84 -0.22 18.61 -7.88
N ASP A 85 -0.51 17.60 -8.69
CA ASP A 85 -1.83 17.38 -9.29
C ASP A 85 -2.89 17.14 -8.20
N ASN A 86 -2.56 16.37 -7.16
CA ASN A 86 -3.46 16.13 -6.01
C ASN A 86 -3.79 17.41 -5.24
N LYS A 87 -2.90 18.39 -5.18
CA LYS A 87 -3.22 19.70 -4.58
C LYS A 87 -4.28 20.47 -5.36
N ALA A 88 -4.40 20.21 -6.66
CA ALA A 88 -5.43 20.78 -7.53
C ALA A 88 -6.69 19.91 -7.63
N ASN A 89 -6.73 18.74 -6.97
CA ASN A 89 -7.86 17.83 -6.99
C ASN A 89 -8.80 18.08 -5.82
N GLN A 90 -10.08 18.27 -6.09
CA GLN A 90 -11.09 18.59 -5.08
C GLN A 90 -11.28 17.46 -4.06
N GLU A 91 -11.36 16.20 -4.50
CA GLU A 91 -11.52 15.04 -3.61
C GLU A 91 -10.32 14.84 -2.69
N ALA A 92 -9.10 15.00 -3.23
CA ALA A 92 -7.87 14.90 -2.45
C ALA A 92 -7.81 15.99 -1.36
N ASN A 93 -8.18 17.23 -1.70
CA ASN A 93 -8.24 18.32 -0.73
C ASN A 93 -9.32 18.09 0.32
N PHE A 94 -10.50 17.61 -0.09
CA PHE A 94 -11.58 17.31 0.84
C PHE A 94 -11.21 16.15 1.79
N SER A 95 -10.57 15.10 1.28
CA SER A 95 -10.05 13.99 2.08
C SER A 95 -8.98 14.47 3.08
N ALA A 96 -8.11 15.39 2.67
CA ALA A 96 -7.11 16.00 3.55
C ALA A 96 -7.77 16.82 4.66
N LEU A 97 -8.81 17.61 4.33
CA LEU A 97 -9.59 18.38 5.30
C LEU A 97 -10.32 17.48 6.29
N PHE A 98 -10.96 16.41 5.82
CA PHE A 98 -11.61 15.41 6.67
C PHE A 98 -10.62 14.74 7.64
N ASN A 99 -9.46 14.33 7.13
CA ASN A 99 -8.43 13.73 7.96
C ASN A 99 -7.87 14.71 9.00
N TYR A 100 -7.75 15.99 8.64
CA TYR A 100 -7.36 17.02 9.60
C TYR A 100 -8.43 17.21 10.69
N GLY A 101 -9.70 17.29 10.32
CA GLY A 101 -10.81 17.36 11.29
C GLY A 101 -10.85 16.16 12.23
N ARG A 102 -10.48 14.97 11.71
CA ARG A 102 -10.51 13.73 12.48
C ARG A 102 -9.30 13.54 13.40
N TYR A 103 -8.11 13.91 12.98
CA TYR A 103 -6.84 13.59 13.66
C TYR A 103 -6.02 14.82 14.07
N GLY A 104 -6.42 16.02 13.65
CA GLY A 104 -5.64 17.23 13.86
C GLY A 104 -4.27 17.18 13.17
N GLU A 105 -3.27 17.74 13.80
CA GLU A 105 -1.90 17.76 13.27
C GLU A 105 -1.23 16.38 13.24
N TYR A 106 -1.72 15.42 14.00
CA TYR A 106 -1.21 14.05 14.08
C TYR A 106 -1.86 13.12 13.04
N ASN A 107 -2.25 13.67 11.92
CA ASN A 107 -2.82 12.92 10.80
C ASN A 107 -1.85 11.82 10.32
N PRO A 108 -2.27 10.53 10.30
CA PRO A 108 -1.44 9.41 9.85
C PRO A 108 -0.86 9.62 8.45
N ASN A 109 -1.66 10.13 7.52
CA ASN A 109 -1.23 10.34 6.14
C ASN A 109 -0.08 11.36 6.03
N ARG A 110 0.00 12.34 6.92
CA ARG A 110 1.08 13.33 6.92
C ARG A 110 2.41 12.72 7.34
N ASN A 111 2.39 11.77 8.28
CA ASN A 111 3.60 11.16 8.83
C ASN A 111 4.22 10.11 7.88
N THR A 112 3.48 9.63 6.90
CA THR A 112 3.96 8.66 5.90
C THR A 112 4.52 9.30 4.64
N ILE A 113 4.35 10.63 4.47
CA ILE A 113 4.84 11.34 3.31
C ILE A 113 6.34 11.62 3.45
N VAL A 114 7.14 10.97 2.63
CA VAL A 114 8.58 11.26 2.52
C VAL A 114 8.78 12.63 1.88
N SER A 115 9.66 13.45 2.45
CA SER A 115 9.92 14.81 1.94
C SER A 115 10.51 14.78 0.52
N GLU A 116 10.27 15.83 -0.26
CA GLU A 116 10.85 15.99 -1.59
C GLU A 116 12.38 15.92 -1.56
N ASN A 117 13.00 16.62 -0.61
CA ASN A 117 14.46 16.62 -0.45
C ASN A 117 14.99 15.21 -0.16
N THR A 118 14.30 14.46 0.69
CA THR A 118 14.67 13.07 0.99
C THR A 118 14.56 12.19 -0.26
N LEU A 119 13.44 12.27 -1.01
CA LEU A 119 13.26 11.50 -2.23
C LEU A 119 14.36 11.82 -3.27
N LYS A 120 14.69 13.09 -3.45
CA LYS A 120 15.72 13.53 -4.40
C LYS A 120 17.15 13.17 -3.98
N SER A 121 17.40 13.03 -2.68
CA SER A 121 18.73 12.69 -2.14
C SER A 121 18.99 11.19 -2.03
N MET A 122 17.94 10.35 -2.10
CA MET A 122 18.11 8.90 -2.09
C MET A 122 18.74 8.39 -3.38
N SER A 123 19.72 7.50 -3.25
CA SER A 123 20.24 6.74 -4.42
C SER A 123 19.31 5.58 -4.76
N ALA A 124 19.28 5.22 -6.03
CA ALA A 124 18.54 4.06 -6.52
C ALA A 124 18.94 2.76 -5.79
N GLN A 125 20.23 2.60 -5.46
CA GLN A 125 20.72 1.47 -4.69
C GLN A 125 20.13 1.42 -3.29
N THR A 126 20.09 2.54 -2.58
CA THR A 126 19.46 2.62 -1.25
C THR A 126 17.99 2.19 -1.29
N VAL A 127 17.28 2.58 -2.34
CA VAL A 127 15.86 2.23 -2.52
C VAL A 127 15.69 0.73 -2.76
N LEU A 128 16.54 0.10 -3.56
CA LEU A 128 16.53 -1.36 -3.75
C LEU A 128 16.88 -2.12 -2.47
N ASP A 129 17.79 -1.59 -1.66
CA ASP A 129 18.13 -2.20 -0.37
C ASP A 129 16.93 -2.17 0.61
N TYR A 130 16.09 -1.13 0.56
CA TYR A 130 14.82 -1.11 1.28
C TYR A 130 13.84 -2.17 0.75
N ALA A 131 13.77 -2.38 -0.57
CA ALA A 131 12.94 -3.45 -1.11
C ALA A 131 13.39 -4.84 -0.62
N LYS A 132 14.69 -5.09 -0.55
CA LYS A 132 15.25 -6.34 -0.02
C LYS A 132 15.03 -6.54 1.48
N ALA A 133 14.75 -5.47 2.21
CA ALA A 133 14.48 -5.56 3.66
C ALA A 133 13.23 -6.40 4.00
N ILE A 134 12.36 -6.71 3.02
CA ILE A 134 11.21 -7.62 3.20
C ILE A 134 11.66 -8.98 3.76
N TYR A 135 12.83 -9.47 3.37
CA TYR A 135 13.35 -10.74 3.87
C TYR A 135 13.74 -10.75 5.35
N THR A 136 13.75 -9.58 5.99
CA THR A 136 13.98 -9.47 7.44
C THR A 136 12.68 -9.55 8.25
N GLN A 137 11.54 -9.55 7.60
CA GLN A 137 10.23 -9.66 8.22
C GLN A 137 9.69 -11.07 8.05
N MET A 138 8.90 -11.54 9.02
CA MET A 138 8.22 -12.82 8.91
C MET A 138 7.03 -12.67 7.96
N PRO A 139 7.01 -13.38 6.81
CA PRO A 139 5.92 -13.25 5.87
C PRO A 139 4.72 -14.11 6.28
N ASN A 140 3.53 -13.61 6.01
CA ASN A 140 2.32 -14.42 5.91
C ASN A 140 2.06 -14.71 4.44
N VAL A 141 1.83 -15.96 4.10
CA VAL A 141 1.47 -16.38 2.74
C VAL A 141 -0.02 -16.68 2.69
N LEU A 142 -0.73 -15.90 1.90
CA LEU A 142 -2.15 -16.10 1.62
C LEU A 142 -2.27 -16.65 0.20
N TYR A 143 -2.95 -17.77 0.05
CA TYR A 143 -3.14 -18.40 -1.26
C TYR A 143 -4.61 -18.71 -1.49
N TYR A 144 -5.08 -18.35 -2.67
CA TYR A 144 -6.38 -18.75 -3.18
C TYR A 144 -6.20 -19.41 -4.55
N GLY A 145 -6.45 -20.71 -4.64
CA GLY A 145 -6.26 -21.48 -5.87
C GLY A 145 -6.38 -22.99 -5.64
N PRO A 146 -6.13 -23.82 -6.66
CA PRO A 146 -6.38 -25.27 -6.61
C PRO A 146 -5.30 -26.10 -5.90
N MET A 147 -4.12 -25.53 -5.57
CA MET A 147 -3.08 -26.30 -4.88
C MET A 147 -3.46 -26.60 -3.43
N THR A 148 -3.06 -27.80 -2.97
CA THR A 148 -3.16 -28.12 -1.56
C THR A 148 -2.14 -27.33 -0.73
N LEU A 149 -2.37 -27.20 0.57
CA LEU A 149 -1.42 -26.57 1.48
C LEU A 149 -0.05 -27.24 1.46
N ALA A 150 -0.01 -28.56 1.37
CA ALA A 150 1.23 -29.35 1.32
C ALA A 150 2.03 -29.07 0.04
N ASP A 151 1.35 -29.02 -1.10
CA ASP A 151 1.99 -28.71 -2.39
C ASP A 151 2.51 -27.28 -2.40
N LEU A 152 1.70 -26.32 -1.96
CA LEU A 152 2.09 -24.91 -1.85
C LEU A 152 3.33 -24.76 -0.95
N SER A 153 3.31 -25.33 0.26
CA SER A 153 4.43 -25.27 1.19
C SER A 153 5.71 -25.82 0.55
N THR A 154 5.62 -27.00 -0.09
CA THR A 154 6.76 -27.61 -0.78
C THR A 154 7.31 -26.71 -1.88
N GLN A 155 6.44 -26.03 -2.65
CA GLN A 155 6.85 -25.13 -3.72
C GLN A 155 7.50 -23.85 -3.17
N ILE A 156 6.93 -23.27 -2.13
CA ILE A 156 7.47 -22.06 -1.47
C ILE A 156 8.83 -22.37 -0.83
N ASP A 157 9.00 -23.51 -0.18
CA ASP A 157 10.27 -23.92 0.43
C ASP A 157 11.38 -24.08 -0.62
N LYS A 158 11.06 -24.61 -1.81
CA LYS A 158 11.99 -24.70 -2.94
C LYS A 158 12.44 -23.32 -3.44
N MET A 159 11.64 -22.28 -3.24
CA MET A 159 11.97 -20.91 -3.65
C MET A 159 13.05 -20.28 -2.78
N LYS A 160 13.26 -20.78 -1.57
CA LYS A 160 14.28 -20.27 -0.62
C LYS A 160 14.19 -18.77 -0.41
N PHE A 161 13.00 -18.25 -0.12
CA PHE A 161 12.84 -16.83 0.22
C PHE A 161 13.67 -16.45 1.44
N TYR A 162 13.92 -17.38 2.33
CA TYR A 162 14.79 -17.24 3.50
C TYR A 162 15.52 -18.54 3.79
N THR A 163 16.64 -18.44 4.48
CA THR A 163 17.36 -19.63 4.96
C THR A 163 16.98 -19.85 6.43
N PRO A 164 16.30 -20.97 6.77
CA PRO A 164 15.94 -21.27 8.15
C PRO A 164 17.15 -21.17 9.07
N GLY A 165 16.97 -20.54 10.23
CA GLY A 165 18.01 -20.36 11.25
C GLY A 165 19.07 -19.28 10.98
N LYS A 166 19.13 -18.72 9.76
CA LYS A 166 20.05 -17.61 9.43
C LYS A 166 19.42 -16.23 9.55
N VAL A 167 18.11 -16.14 9.39
CA VAL A 167 17.38 -14.88 9.50
C VAL A 167 16.70 -14.81 10.87
N LYS A 168 17.06 -13.80 11.65
CA LYS A 168 16.30 -13.42 12.84
C LYS A 168 15.23 -12.47 12.38
N PHE A 169 14.01 -12.96 12.23
CA PHE A 169 12.87 -12.09 11.91
C PHE A 169 12.67 -11.04 12.99
N LYS A 170 12.52 -9.80 12.54
CA LYS A 170 12.10 -8.74 13.44
C LYS A 170 10.59 -8.89 13.66
N MET A 171 10.20 -8.93 14.94
CA MET A 171 8.76 -8.84 15.26
C MET A 171 8.21 -7.51 14.74
N PRO A 172 7.02 -7.51 14.15
CA PRO A 172 6.36 -6.29 13.74
C PRO A 172 6.28 -5.31 14.92
N ARG A 173 6.56 -4.05 14.67
CA ARG A 173 6.37 -3.04 15.68
C ARG A 173 4.88 -2.94 15.97
N GLN A 174 4.49 -3.02 17.24
CA GLN A 174 3.09 -2.85 17.61
C GLN A 174 2.65 -1.45 17.17
N VAL A 175 1.68 -1.40 16.26
CA VAL A 175 1.14 -0.16 15.76
C VAL A 175 0.28 0.46 16.85
N ARG A 176 0.56 1.70 17.14
CA ARG A 176 -0.32 2.48 18.03
C ARG A 176 -1.43 3.08 17.16
N PRO A 177 -2.70 2.79 17.47
CA PRO A 177 -3.79 3.41 16.74
C PRO A 177 -3.68 4.94 16.88
N TYR A 178 -3.86 5.63 15.77
CA TYR A 178 -3.92 7.09 15.79
C TYR A 178 -5.15 7.51 16.59
N LYS A 179 -4.93 8.42 17.55
CA LYS A 179 -6.04 8.97 18.33
C LYS A 179 -6.81 9.96 17.45
N THR A 180 -8.11 9.79 17.43
CA THR A 180 -9.00 10.80 16.88
C THR A 180 -9.00 12.04 17.77
N GLN A 181 -9.12 13.21 17.16
CA GLN A 181 -9.25 14.48 17.87
C GLN A 181 -10.59 14.50 18.61
N GLU A 182 -10.57 14.90 19.85
CA GLU A 182 -11.77 15.16 20.64
C GLU A 182 -11.96 16.67 20.77
N THR A 183 -13.17 17.13 20.48
CA THR A 183 -13.53 18.53 20.58
C THR A 183 -14.58 18.72 21.67
N SER A 184 -14.47 19.80 22.47
CA SER A 184 -15.44 20.12 23.51
C SER A 184 -16.72 20.81 22.98
N LYS A 185 -16.71 21.18 21.72
CA LYS A 185 -17.80 21.86 21.01
C LYS A 185 -17.84 21.42 19.54
N ASN A 186 -18.95 21.70 18.86
CA ASN A 186 -19.03 21.50 17.43
C ASN A 186 -18.05 22.43 16.72
N GLU A 187 -17.26 21.87 15.82
CA GLU A 187 -16.29 22.60 15.01
C GLU A 187 -16.61 22.40 13.53
N VAL A 188 -16.45 23.46 12.73
CA VAL A 188 -16.66 23.45 11.29
C VAL A 188 -15.33 23.80 10.64
N TYR A 189 -14.82 22.90 9.84
CA TYR A 189 -13.61 23.11 9.04
C TYR A 189 -14.01 23.39 7.59
N ILE A 190 -13.51 24.47 7.04
CA ILE A 190 -13.80 24.92 5.68
C ILE A 190 -12.49 25.11 4.94
N ALA A 191 -12.34 24.46 3.79
CA ALA A 191 -11.28 24.75 2.84
C ALA A 191 -11.90 25.41 1.61
N PRO A 192 -11.50 26.65 1.25
CA PRO A 192 -11.97 27.30 0.04
C PRO A 192 -11.44 26.55 -1.18
N TYR A 193 -12.29 26.28 -2.14
CA TYR A 193 -11.95 25.65 -3.40
C TYR A 193 -12.87 26.17 -4.49
N ASP A 194 -12.31 26.49 -5.65
CA ASP A 194 -13.09 26.95 -6.81
C ASP A 194 -13.76 25.74 -7.49
N ALA A 195 -14.94 25.38 -7.00
CA ALA A 195 -15.72 24.28 -7.51
C ALA A 195 -17.20 24.58 -7.55
N LYS A 196 -17.92 23.93 -8.46
CA LYS A 196 -19.37 24.03 -8.58
C LYS A 196 -20.13 23.23 -7.52
N ASN A 197 -19.47 22.20 -6.96
CA ASN A 197 -20.07 21.27 -5.99
C ASN A 197 -19.47 21.52 -4.61
N VAL A 198 -20.30 21.33 -3.59
CA VAL A 198 -19.87 21.35 -2.18
C VAL A 198 -19.82 19.93 -1.67
N TYR A 199 -18.68 19.54 -1.12
CA TYR A 199 -18.54 18.33 -0.33
C TYR A 199 -18.72 18.65 1.15
N MET A 200 -19.51 17.86 1.85
CA MET A 200 -19.73 17.99 3.29
C MET A 200 -19.69 16.61 3.95
N ILE A 201 -18.96 16.50 5.03
CA ILE A 201 -18.99 15.35 5.92
C ILE A 201 -19.28 15.83 7.33
N GLN A 202 -20.24 15.20 7.99
CA GLN A 202 -20.43 15.32 9.43
C GLN A 202 -19.80 14.11 10.10
N TYR A 203 -18.85 14.36 11.00
CA TYR A 203 -18.16 13.33 11.76
C TYR A 203 -18.48 13.45 13.24
N HIS A 204 -18.80 12.32 13.86
CA HIS A 204 -18.99 12.23 15.30
C HIS A 204 -18.21 11.04 15.87
N ASN A 205 -17.38 11.29 16.88
CA ASN A 205 -16.73 10.24 17.62
C ASN A 205 -17.66 9.75 18.73
N ALA A 206 -18.18 8.54 18.58
CA ALA A 206 -19.08 7.95 19.56
C ALA A 206 -18.37 7.51 20.86
N ASN A 207 -17.04 7.60 20.94
CA ASN A 207 -16.21 7.14 22.07
C ASN A 207 -16.49 5.70 22.52
N GLN A 208 -16.91 4.87 21.57
CA GLN A 208 -17.28 3.48 21.85
C GLN A 208 -16.29 2.54 21.16
N LYS A 209 -15.85 1.53 21.90
CA LYS A 209 -15.01 0.50 21.32
C LYS A 209 -15.80 -0.31 20.29
N TRP A 210 -15.14 -0.64 19.19
CA TRP A 210 -15.65 -1.60 18.22
C TRP A 210 -15.81 -2.96 18.90
N THR A 211 -16.94 -3.63 18.67
CA THR A 211 -17.15 -5.04 19.04
C THR A 211 -17.83 -5.78 17.89
N PRO A 212 -17.57 -7.10 17.74
CA PRO A 212 -18.20 -7.91 16.70
C PRO A 212 -19.73 -7.89 16.73
N GLU A 213 -20.33 -7.81 17.94
CA GLU A 213 -21.78 -7.84 18.14
C GLU A 213 -22.44 -6.54 17.66
N ARG A 214 -21.73 -5.42 17.75
CA ARG A 214 -22.25 -4.10 17.35
C ARG A 214 -22.01 -3.78 15.88
N ALA A 215 -20.98 -4.36 15.29
CA ALA A 215 -20.62 -4.07 13.90
C ALA A 215 -21.78 -4.32 12.92
N PRO A 216 -22.52 -5.44 12.98
CA PRO A 216 -23.67 -5.66 12.08
C PRO A 216 -24.81 -4.64 12.28
N ILE A 217 -25.06 -4.23 13.53
CA ILE A 217 -26.11 -3.26 13.85
C ILE A 217 -25.76 -1.89 13.27
N ILE A 218 -24.50 -1.47 13.43
CA ILE A 218 -24.01 -0.19 12.89
C ILE A 218 -24.02 -0.23 11.34
N SER A 219 -23.57 -1.32 10.73
CA SER A 219 -23.63 -1.50 9.28
C SER A 219 -25.06 -1.40 8.76
N LEU A 220 -25.99 -2.12 9.39
CA LEU A 220 -27.40 -2.10 8.98
C LEU A 220 -28.03 -0.71 9.15
N PHE A 221 -27.69 -0.01 10.23
CA PHE A 221 -28.15 1.36 10.45
C PHE A 221 -27.61 2.30 9.36
N ASN A 222 -26.32 2.22 9.04
CA ASN A 222 -25.72 3.06 8.01
C ASN A 222 -26.33 2.79 6.63
N GLU A 223 -26.56 1.52 6.30
CA GLU A 223 -27.19 1.12 5.04
C GLU A 223 -28.61 1.67 4.90
N TYR A 224 -29.39 1.56 5.99
CA TYR A 224 -30.78 2.03 6.03
C TYR A 224 -30.87 3.56 6.04
N PHE A 225 -29.96 4.24 6.74
CA PHE A 225 -30.04 5.69 6.96
C PHE A 225 -29.49 6.50 5.79
N GLY A 226 -28.34 6.14 5.22
CA GLY A 226 -27.69 6.97 4.20
C GLY A 226 -26.71 6.24 3.27
N GLY A 227 -26.60 4.90 3.37
CA GLY A 227 -25.59 4.12 2.66
C GLY A 227 -26.02 3.57 1.29
N SER A 228 -27.29 3.66 0.92
CA SER A 228 -27.81 3.05 -0.29
C SER A 228 -28.75 3.97 -1.07
N MET A 229 -29.06 3.60 -2.33
CA MET A 229 -30.02 4.34 -3.16
C MET A 229 -31.45 4.38 -2.56
N ASN A 230 -31.77 3.46 -1.65
CA ASN A 230 -33.08 3.38 -0.97
C ASN A 230 -33.00 3.85 0.50
N ALA A 231 -31.94 4.57 0.87
CA ALA A 231 -31.77 5.11 2.19
C ALA A 231 -32.79 6.23 2.49
N ILE A 232 -33.00 6.52 3.77
CA ILE A 232 -33.95 7.57 4.21
C ILE A 232 -33.47 8.98 3.87
N VAL A 233 -32.14 9.17 3.81
CA VAL A 233 -31.48 10.47 3.54
C VAL A 233 -30.63 10.41 2.31
#